data_ab2eb075b6e995178f8c5df0e5cd1949
#
_entry.id   ab2eb075b6e995178f8c5df0e5cd1949
#
_cell.length_a   1.000
_cell.length_b   1.000
_cell.length_c   1.000
_cell.angle_alpha   90.00
_cell.angle_beta   90.00
_cell.angle_gamma   90.00
#
_symmetry.space_group_name_H-M   'P 1'
#
loop_
_entity.id
_entity.type
_entity.pdbx_description
1 polymer ?
#
loop_
_entity_poly.entity_id
_entity_poly.type
_entity_poly.pdbx_seq_one_letter_code
_entity_poly.pdbx_strand_id
1 'polypeptide(L)'
;MNIPKDYANWIQQLQWNYFITCRTPYRINTMTVRNWLTKLLKSSNKVEQVFYASERDKGDYNNLHVHMLIGTNTDMSYQEVRYGLGNVSVGDYQPIYDSEQVCKYVTKHIGNDVDYDIIFKS
;
A
#
# COMPACT_ATOMS: atom_id res chain seq x y z
N MET A 1 23.67 7.29 4.29
CA MET A 1 22.31 6.98 4.80
C MET A 1 21.62 6.04 3.83
N ASN A 2 21.01 4.98 4.33
CA ASN A 2 20.23 4.06 3.51
C ASN A 2 18.73 4.35 3.74
N ILE A 3 18.15 5.17 2.87
CA ILE A 3 16.77 5.63 3.03
C ILE A 3 15.77 4.47 3.05
N PRO A 4 15.82 3.49 2.12
CA PRO A 4 14.90 2.35 2.16
C PRO A 4 15.00 1.55 3.46
N LYS A 5 16.21 1.30 3.95
CA LYS A 5 16.41 0.54 5.19
C LYS A 5 15.85 1.28 6.40
N ASP A 6 16.15 2.58 6.49
CA ASP A 6 15.68 3.41 7.60
C ASP A 6 14.15 3.51 7.61
N TYR A 7 13.55 3.66 6.44
CA TYR A 7 12.10 3.74 6.32
C TYR A 7 11.46 2.40 6.68
N ALA A 8 12.03 1.27 6.20
CA ALA A 8 11.54 -0.06 6.54
C ALA A 8 11.56 -0.30 8.05
N ASN A 9 12.63 0.10 8.71
CA ASN A 9 12.76 -0.03 10.16
C ASN A 9 11.70 0.80 10.89
N TRP A 10 11.36 1.97 10.36
CA TRP A 10 10.35 2.82 10.96
C TRP A 10 8.95 2.24 10.80
N ILE A 11 8.55 1.88 9.58
CA ILE A 11 7.19 1.38 9.35
C ILE A 11 6.97 0.01 9.98
N GLN A 12 8.04 -0.76 10.20
CA GLN A 12 7.94 -2.06 10.85
C GLN A 12 7.46 -1.94 12.31
N GLN A 13 7.60 -0.77 12.92
CA GLN A 13 7.12 -0.53 14.28
C GLN A 13 5.60 -0.39 14.35
N LEU A 14 4.95 -0.23 13.19
CA LEU A 14 3.50 -0.15 13.09
C LEU A 14 2.93 -1.54 12.82
N GLN A 15 1.64 -1.73 13.12
CA GLN A 15 0.99 -3.00 12.88
C GLN A 15 0.47 -3.07 11.44
N TRP A 16 0.89 -4.09 10.70
CA TRP A 16 0.45 -4.35 9.34
C TRP A 16 -0.10 -5.78 9.26
N ASN A 17 -1.28 -5.93 8.67
CA ASN A 17 -2.00 -7.20 8.62
C ASN A 17 -2.11 -7.76 7.21
N TYR A 18 -2.21 -6.90 6.19
CA TYR A 18 -2.42 -7.34 4.82
C TYR A 18 -1.50 -6.60 3.86
N PHE A 19 -0.99 -7.34 2.89
CA PHE A 19 -0.20 -6.84 1.77
C PHE A 19 -1.04 -6.94 0.51
N ILE A 20 -1.09 -5.85 -0.24
CA ILE A 20 -1.92 -5.76 -1.44
C ILE A 20 -1.08 -5.20 -2.57
N THR A 21 -1.24 -5.77 -3.77
CA THR A 21 -0.67 -5.21 -4.98
C THR A 21 -1.79 -4.89 -5.95
N CYS A 22 -1.84 -3.64 -6.39
CA CYS A 22 -2.74 -3.18 -7.44
C CYS A 22 -1.90 -2.83 -8.66
N ARG A 23 -2.37 -3.20 -9.83
CA ARG A 23 -1.70 -2.87 -11.09
C ARG A 23 -2.71 -2.18 -12.00
N THR A 24 -2.34 -1.03 -12.55
CA THR A 24 -3.20 -0.32 -13.49
C THR A 24 -2.59 -0.37 -14.89
N PRO A 25 -3.41 -0.64 -15.92
CA PRO A 25 -2.95 -0.64 -17.30
C PRO A 25 -2.94 0.76 -17.93
N TYR A 26 -3.26 1.78 -17.15
CA TYR A 26 -3.32 3.15 -17.64
C TYR A 26 -2.62 4.08 -16.65
N ARG A 27 -2.29 5.27 -17.15
CA ARG A 27 -1.56 6.25 -16.34
C ARG A 27 -2.48 6.89 -15.30
N ILE A 28 -2.06 6.80 -14.03
CA ILE A 28 -2.74 7.49 -12.92
C ILE A 28 -1.69 8.27 -12.14
N ASN A 29 -2.13 9.23 -11.35
CA ASN A 29 -1.23 10.02 -10.52
C ASN A 29 -1.33 9.62 -9.05
N THR A 30 -0.42 10.17 -8.24
CA THR A 30 -0.36 9.91 -6.80
C THR A 30 -1.67 10.27 -6.08
N MET A 31 -2.33 11.34 -6.51
CA MET A 31 -3.58 11.76 -5.89
C MET A 31 -4.66 10.70 -6.03
N THR A 32 -4.72 10.00 -7.17
CA THR A 32 -5.66 8.91 -7.37
C THR A 32 -5.45 7.80 -6.35
N VAL A 33 -4.20 7.41 -6.15
CA VAL A 33 -3.84 6.36 -5.17
C VAL A 33 -4.24 6.80 -3.76
N ARG A 34 -3.92 8.03 -3.39
CA ARG A 34 -4.28 8.57 -2.08
C ARG A 34 -5.79 8.59 -1.87
N ASN A 35 -6.55 8.90 -2.92
CA ASN A 35 -8.02 8.91 -2.84
C ASN A 35 -8.57 7.51 -2.58
N TRP A 36 -8.00 6.48 -3.21
CA TRP A 36 -8.40 5.10 -2.95
C TRP A 36 -8.20 4.75 -1.47
N LEU A 37 -7.04 5.08 -0.92
CA LEU A 37 -6.69 4.73 0.46
C LEU A 37 -7.46 5.56 1.47
N THR A 38 -7.67 6.83 1.18
CA THR A 38 -8.51 7.70 2.04
C THR A 38 -9.94 7.16 2.09
N LYS A 39 -10.46 6.73 0.95
CA LYS A 39 -11.80 6.14 0.89
C LYS A 39 -11.88 4.86 1.73
N LEU A 40 -10.86 4.01 1.64
CA LEU A 40 -10.81 2.80 2.46
C LEU A 40 -10.82 3.13 3.94
N LEU A 41 -10.01 4.08 4.37
CA LEU A 41 -9.95 4.51 5.77
C LEU A 41 -11.28 5.05 6.27
N LYS A 42 -11.99 5.82 5.44
CA LYS A 42 -13.27 6.43 5.81
C LYS A 42 -14.40 5.43 5.81
N SER A 43 -14.39 4.46 4.91
CA SER A 43 -15.50 3.53 4.73
C SER A 43 -15.43 2.31 5.65
N SER A 44 -14.29 2.04 6.27
CA SER A 44 -14.11 0.84 7.09
C SER A 44 -13.69 1.20 8.51
N ASN A 45 -14.44 0.68 9.50
CA ASN A 45 -14.08 0.79 10.91
C ASN A 45 -12.91 -0.11 11.29
N LYS A 46 -12.53 -1.03 10.41
CA LYS A 46 -11.49 -2.01 10.70
C LYS A 46 -10.09 -1.48 10.40
N VAL A 47 -9.96 -0.53 9.46
CA VAL A 47 -8.66 -0.04 8.99
C VAL A 47 -8.16 1.09 9.89
N GLU A 48 -6.94 0.95 10.38
CA GLU A 48 -6.32 1.94 11.28
C GLU A 48 -5.30 2.81 10.58
N GLN A 49 -4.48 2.22 9.70
CA GLN A 49 -3.50 2.95 8.90
C GLN A 49 -3.21 2.20 7.62
N VAL A 50 -2.73 2.94 6.64
CA VAL A 50 -2.33 2.39 5.34
C VAL A 50 -1.00 2.99 4.91
N PHE A 51 -0.22 2.19 4.21
CA PHE A 51 1.01 2.61 3.56
C PHE A 51 0.91 2.26 2.08
N TYR A 52 1.48 3.09 1.22
CA TYR A 52 1.59 2.74 -0.18
C TYR A 52 2.95 3.14 -0.74
N ALA A 53 3.38 2.39 -1.73
CA ALA A 53 4.52 2.73 -2.57
C ALA A 53 4.11 2.45 -4.01
N SER A 54 4.17 3.47 -4.85
CA SER A 54 3.79 3.39 -6.26
C SER A 54 5.04 3.40 -7.11
N GLU A 55 5.20 2.40 -7.96
CA GLU A 55 6.33 2.36 -8.90
C GLU A 55 5.83 2.04 -10.30
N ARG A 56 6.49 2.63 -11.30
CA ARG A 56 6.16 2.39 -12.71
C ARG A 56 6.93 1.21 -13.23
N ASP A 57 6.32 0.48 -14.16
CA ASP A 57 7.00 -0.64 -14.80
C ASP A 57 8.21 -0.13 -15.58
N LYS A 58 9.30 -0.88 -15.48
CA LYS A 58 10.52 -0.58 -16.19
C LYS A 58 10.25 -0.70 -17.70
N GLY A 59 10.49 0.40 -18.42
CA GLY A 59 10.25 0.45 -19.84
C GLY A 59 8.82 0.76 -20.26
N ASP A 60 7.89 0.86 -19.31
CA ASP A 60 6.51 1.22 -19.61
C ASP A 60 5.95 2.12 -18.51
N TYR A 61 6.06 3.41 -18.71
CA TYR A 61 5.63 4.41 -17.72
C TYR A 61 4.11 4.55 -17.61
N ASN A 62 3.34 3.86 -18.46
CA ASN A 62 1.88 3.87 -18.37
C ASN A 62 1.35 2.84 -17.39
N ASN A 63 2.16 1.83 -17.05
CA ASN A 63 1.78 0.81 -16.08
C ASN A 63 2.32 1.17 -14.71
N LEU A 64 1.44 1.16 -13.73
CA LEU A 64 1.77 1.49 -12.35
C LEU A 64 1.48 0.30 -11.45
N HIS A 65 2.48 -0.07 -10.65
CA HIS A 65 2.30 -1.00 -9.55
C HIS A 65 2.15 -0.23 -8.26
N VAL A 66 1.13 -0.54 -7.49
CA VAL A 66 0.95 0.05 -6.18
C VAL A 66 0.99 -1.07 -5.15
N HIS A 67 2.00 -1.03 -4.30
CA HIS A 67 2.09 -1.93 -3.15
C HIS A 67 1.50 -1.21 -1.95
N MET A 68 0.62 -1.89 -1.23
CA MET A 68 -0.06 -1.32 -0.07
C MET A 68 0.10 -2.23 1.13
N LEU A 69 0.29 -1.63 2.30
CA LEU A 69 0.19 -2.33 3.57
C LEU A 69 -1.02 -1.76 4.31
N ILE A 70 -1.84 -2.64 4.85
CA ILE A 70 -3.04 -2.25 5.59
C ILE A 70 -2.94 -2.80 7.01
N GLY A 71 -3.05 -1.90 7.99
CA GLY A 71 -3.14 -2.25 9.39
C GLY A 71 -4.60 -2.21 9.82
N THR A 72 -5.07 -3.30 10.43
CA THR A 72 -6.47 -3.43 10.83
C THR A 72 -6.57 -3.83 12.30
N ASN A 73 -7.72 -3.55 12.89
CA ASN A 73 -8.00 -3.95 14.28
C ASN A 73 -8.70 -5.31 14.37
N THR A 74 -9.13 -5.86 13.24
CA THR A 74 -9.77 -7.17 13.15
C THR A 74 -9.62 -7.68 11.73
N ASP A 75 -9.98 -8.93 11.47
CA ASP A 75 -9.82 -9.54 10.16
C ASP A 75 -10.65 -8.86 9.10
N MET A 76 -10.07 -8.71 7.91
CA MET A 76 -10.74 -8.18 6.72
C MET A 76 -10.65 -9.18 5.58
N SER A 77 -11.73 -9.31 4.84
CA SER A 77 -11.77 -10.14 3.65
C SER A 77 -11.28 -9.37 2.41
N TYR A 78 -10.94 -10.11 1.37
CA TYR A 78 -10.60 -9.53 0.06
C TYR A 78 -11.73 -8.62 -0.45
N GLN A 79 -12.99 -9.04 -0.30
CA GLN A 79 -14.12 -8.27 -0.77
C GLN A 79 -14.28 -6.94 -0.02
N GLU A 80 -14.06 -6.95 1.28
CA GLU A 80 -14.12 -5.73 2.09
C GLU A 80 -13.06 -4.71 1.64
N VAL A 81 -11.84 -5.17 1.38
CA VAL A 81 -10.76 -4.30 0.92
C VAL A 81 -11.08 -3.75 -0.47
N ARG A 82 -11.49 -4.60 -1.39
CA ARG A 82 -11.82 -4.20 -2.75
C ARG A 82 -12.95 -3.17 -2.77
N TYR A 83 -13.99 -3.42 -1.98
CA TYR A 83 -15.12 -2.50 -1.87
C TYR A 83 -14.67 -1.16 -1.29
N GLY A 84 -13.86 -1.19 -0.23
CA GLY A 84 -13.36 0.02 0.42
C GLY A 84 -12.48 0.88 -0.47
N LEU A 85 -11.73 0.24 -1.37
CA LEU A 85 -10.89 0.95 -2.35
C LEU A 85 -11.69 1.49 -3.54
N GLY A 86 -12.98 1.18 -3.65
CA GLY A 86 -13.81 1.67 -4.73
C GLY A 86 -13.81 0.76 -5.95
N ASN A 87 -13.72 -0.54 -5.73
CA ASN A 87 -13.68 -1.57 -6.78
C ASN A 87 -12.47 -1.44 -7.71
N VAL A 88 -11.34 -0.99 -7.16
CA VAL A 88 -10.05 -1.00 -7.85
C VAL A 88 -9.64 -2.45 -8.09
N SER A 89 -8.99 -2.69 -9.22
CA SER A 89 -8.48 -4.03 -9.52
C SER A 89 -7.36 -4.40 -8.56
N VAL A 90 -7.63 -5.34 -7.67
CA VAL A 90 -6.67 -5.87 -6.70
C VAL A 90 -6.11 -7.17 -7.27
N GLY A 91 -4.81 -7.14 -7.62
CA GLY A 91 -4.17 -8.32 -8.21
C GLY A 91 -3.74 -9.34 -7.18
N ASP A 92 -3.29 -8.87 -6.02
CA ASP A 92 -2.75 -9.73 -4.98
C ASP A 92 -3.24 -9.24 -3.62
N TYR A 93 -3.60 -10.17 -2.76
CA TYR A 93 -4.07 -9.88 -1.41
C TYR A 93 -3.60 -11.00 -0.50
N GLN A 94 -2.76 -10.68 0.46
CA GLN A 94 -2.14 -11.69 1.32
C GLN A 94 -2.10 -11.22 2.77
N PRO A 95 -2.40 -12.12 3.73
CA PRO A 95 -2.09 -11.85 5.13
C PRO A 95 -0.59 -11.71 5.31
N ILE A 96 -0.19 -10.86 6.24
CA ILE A 96 1.23 -10.65 6.54
C ILE A 96 1.62 -11.55 7.70
N TYR A 97 2.58 -12.46 7.44
CA TYR A 97 3.13 -13.34 8.46
C TYR A 97 4.52 -12.90 8.92
N ASP A 98 5.25 -12.18 8.06
CA ASP A 98 6.59 -11.67 8.35
C ASP A 98 6.62 -10.19 8.02
N SER A 99 6.36 -9.36 9.03
CA SER A 99 6.29 -7.91 8.88
C SER A 99 7.62 -7.32 8.44
N GLU A 100 8.73 -7.85 8.95
CA GLU A 100 10.06 -7.37 8.57
C GLU A 100 10.32 -7.54 7.08
N GLN A 101 10.04 -8.73 6.56
CA GLN A 101 10.26 -9.04 5.16
C GLN A 101 9.40 -8.16 4.25
N VAL A 102 8.11 -8.01 4.57
CA VAL A 102 7.22 -7.24 3.72
C VAL A 102 7.57 -5.75 3.76
N CYS A 103 7.95 -5.22 4.90
CA CYS A 103 8.36 -3.81 5.01
C CYS A 103 9.62 -3.55 4.19
N LYS A 104 10.57 -4.45 4.21
CA LYS A 104 11.77 -4.34 3.36
C LYS A 104 11.41 -4.39 1.88
N TYR A 105 10.50 -5.28 1.51
CA TYR A 105 10.10 -5.45 0.11
C TYR A 105 9.44 -4.19 -0.45
N VAL A 106 8.47 -3.61 0.28
CA VAL A 106 7.70 -2.48 -0.24
C VAL A 106 8.48 -1.16 -0.21
N THR A 107 9.57 -1.08 0.57
CA THR A 107 10.36 0.14 0.70
C THR A 107 11.65 0.13 -0.12
N LYS A 108 11.95 -0.97 -0.80
CA LYS A 108 13.27 -1.16 -1.44
C LYS A 108 13.64 -0.11 -2.48
N HIS A 109 12.66 0.55 -3.09
CA HIS A 109 12.89 1.56 -4.13
C HIS A 109 12.62 2.99 -3.66
N ILE A 110 12.33 3.19 -2.37
CA ILE A 110 12.11 4.54 -1.83
C ILE A 110 13.40 5.35 -2.00
N GLY A 111 13.26 6.56 -2.54
CA GLY A 111 14.39 7.40 -2.92
C GLY A 111 14.73 7.35 -4.41
N ASN A 112 14.06 6.48 -5.19
CA ASN A 112 14.32 6.27 -6.61
C ASN A 112 13.05 6.50 -7.44
N ASP A 113 12.49 7.70 -7.39
CA ASP A 113 11.28 8.08 -8.13
C ASP A 113 10.05 7.22 -7.79
N VAL A 114 9.93 6.83 -6.53
CA VAL A 114 8.78 6.08 -6.05
C VAL A 114 7.95 7.00 -5.16
N ASP A 115 6.67 7.17 -5.48
CA ASP A 115 5.72 7.88 -4.62
C ASP A 115 5.33 6.96 -3.46
N TYR A 116 5.39 7.48 -2.25
CA TYR A 116 5.05 6.70 -1.05
C TYR A 116 4.52 7.61 0.04
N ASP A 117 3.67 7.06 0.90
CA ASP A 117 3.21 7.78 2.09
C ASP A 117 2.51 6.82 3.05
N ILE A 118 2.32 7.29 4.27
CA ILE A 118 1.49 6.62 5.27
C ILE A 118 0.32 7.54 5.60
N ILE A 119 -0.87 6.96 5.66
CA ILE A 119 -2.09 7.70 6.02
C ILE A 119 -2.68 7.03 7.26
N PHE A 120 -2.86 7.82 8.31
CA PHE A 120 -3.45 7.35 9.56
C PHE A 120 -4.92 7.73 9.61
N LYS A 121 -5.70 6.92 10.30
CA LYS A 121 -7.09 7.24 10.56
C LYS A 121 -7.16 8.46 11.49
N SER A 122 -7.94 9.44 11.10
CA SER A 122 -8.12 10.66 11.91
C SER A 122 -9.34 10.53 12.84
#